data_eacb239fde4d6e72add3c9ae7b82a4fc
#
_entry.id   eacb239fde4d6e72add3c9ae7b82a4fc
#
_cell.length_a   1.000
_cell.length_b   1.000
_cell.length_c   1.000
_cell.angle_alpha   90.00
_cell.angle_beta   90.00
_cell.angle_gamma   90.00
#
_symmetry.space_group_name_H-M   'P 1'
#
loop_
_entity.id
_entity.type
_entity.pdbx_description
1 polymer ?
#
loop_
_entity_poly.entity_id
_entity_poly.type
_entity_poly.pdbx_seq_one_letter_code
_entity_poly.pdbx_strand_id
1 'polypeptide(L)'
;LEDNLARIGKVKPETILPPIHGLPWGYRQRARLSVRHVLKKGKTLVGFREKRGSYVADMSRCEILPPKISGLIPLLAQMIDGLSIREHLPQIEVACGDNVDVLVLRVMEPPTAGDEAALRAFADAHGIQFWLQPKGLDSIYPFHPLDAPALTYTLPEFAVEMPFAPTEFTQVNSALNRVMVHRAIRLLDPQPGERIADFFCGLGN
;
A
#
# COMPACT_ATOMS: atom_id res chain seq x y z
N LEU A 1 23.01 8.03 -11.98
CA LEU A 1 22.16 8.27 -13.15
C LEU A 1 23.01 8.53 -14.39
N GLU A 2 23.88 9.54 -14.40
CA GLU A 2 24.73 9.94 -15.55
C GLU A 2 25.57 8.79 -16.08
N ASP A 3 26.24 8.03 -15.20
CA ASP A 3 27.00 6.85 -15.58
C ASP A 3 26.14 5.80 -16.31
N ASN A 4 24.90 5.57 -15.83
CA ASN A 4 23.99 4.61 -16.47
C ASN A 4 23.53 5.10 -17.85
N LEU A 5 23.22 6.39 -17.98
CA LEU A 5 22.87 6.98 -19.26
C LEU A 5 24.04 6.89 -20.25
N ALA A 6 25.26 7.26 -19.82
CA ALA A 6 26.43 7.27 -20.69
C ALA A 6 26.93 5.85 -21.05
N ARG A 7 27.04 4.95 -20.04
CA ARG A 7 27.70 3.64 -20.23
C ARG A 7 26.74 2.56 -20.72
N ILE A 8 25.50 2.55 -20.23
CA ILE A 8 24.48 1.55 -20.59
C ILE A 8 23.60 2.07 -21.72
N GLY A 9 22.99 3.23 -21.53
CA GLY A 9 22.06 3.83 -22.47
C GLY A 9 22.73 4.38 -23.73
N LYS A 10 24.04 4.66 -23.68
CA LYS A 10 24.81 5.30 -24.78
C LYS A 10 24.22 6.65 -25.20
N VAL A 11 23.57 7.34 -24.27
CA VAL A 11 22.97 8.65 -24.50
C VAL A 11 23.60 9.70 -23.59
N LYS A 12 23.72 10.91 -24.09
CA LYS A 12 24.15 12.09 -23.32
C LYS A 12 22.98 13.06 -23.28
N PRO A 13 22.33 13.26 -22.12
CA PRO A 13 21.26 14.23 -22.01
C PRO A 13 21.79 15.65 -22.14
N GLU A 14 21.04 16.53 -22.77
CA GLU A 14 21.33 17.96 -22.83
C GLU A 14 21.20 18.64 -21.48
N THR A 15 20.19 18.20 -20.71
CA THR A 15 19.91 18.74 -19.40
C THR A 15 19.57 17.63 -18.42
N ILE A 16 20.11 17.71 -17.22
CA ILE A 16 19.74 16.87 -16.09
C ILE A 16 18.99 17.75 -15.09
N LEU A 17 17.72 17.49 -14.91
CA LEU A 17 16.89 18.24 -13.97
C LEU A 17 17.27 17.89 -12.52
N PRO A 18 17.11 18.83 -11.58
CA PRO A 18 17.31 18.54 -10.17
C PRO A 18 16.32 17.44 -9.70
N PRO A 19 16.74 16.59 -8.74
CA PRO A 19 15.90 15.54 -8.19
C PRO A 19 14.69 16.14 -7.48
N ILE A 20 13.58 15.39 -7.53
CA ILE A 20 12.37 15.71 -6.77
C ILE A 20 12.53 15.13 -5.37
N HIS A 21 12.25 15.94 -4.36
CA HIS A 21 12.25 15.54 -2.96
C HIS A 21 10.85 15.67 -2.37
N GLY A 22 10.49 14.79 -1.45
CA GLY A 22 9.25 14.83 -0.68
C GLY A 22 9.53 14.73 0.82
N LEU A 23 8.46 14.66 1.60
CA LEU A 23 8.56 14.42 3.03
C LEU A 23 9.21 13.06 3.29
N PRO A 24 10.15 12.96 4.24
CA PRO A 24 10.86 11.71 4.52
C PRO A 24 10.00 10.69 5.31
N TRP A 25 8.90 11.14 5.91
CA TRP A 25 8.05 10.35 6.80
C TRP A 25 6.59 10.34 6.34
N GLY A 26 5.86 9.30 6.71
CA GLY A 26 4.41 9.18 6.45
C GLY A 26 4.03 9.03 4.98
N TYR A 27 5.00 8.85 4.08
CA TYR A 27 4.78 8.91 2.63
C TYR A 27 4.31 7.60 2.00
N ARG A 28 4.49 6.47 2.70
CA ARG A 28 4.34 5.14 2.11
C ARG A 28 2.90 4.65 2.19
N GLN A 29 2.13 4.92 1.15
CA GLN A 29 0.71 4.54 1.06
C GLN A 29 0.47 3.04 0.82
N ARG A 30 1.50 2.29 0.43
CA ARG A 30 1.39 0.85 0.21
C ARG A 30 2.50 0.10 0.93
N ALA A 31 2.12 -0.98 1.62
CA ALA A 31 3.08 -1.81 2.33
C ALA A 31 2.59 -3.26 2.42
N ARG A 32 3.53 -4.16 2.60
CA ARG A 32 3.26 -5.55 2.93
C ARG A 32 3.88 -5.83 4.29
N LEU A 33 3.03 -6.00 5.29
CA LEU A 33 3.42 -6.36 6.64
C LEU A 33 3.36 -7.88 6.78
N SER A 34 4.36 -8.45 7.39
CA SER A 34 4.37 -9.86 7.79
C SER A 34 3.73 -10.01 9.16
N VAL A 35 3.01 -11.09 9.35
CA VAL A 35 2.39 -11.45 10.62
C VAL A 35 2.95 -12.78 11.07
N ARG A 36 3.26 -12.91 12.35
CA ARG A 36 3.73 -14.18 12.92
C ARG A 36 3.36 -14.30 14.39
N HIS A 37 2.62 -15.35 14.72
CA HIS A 37 2.47 -15.75 16.11
C HIS A 37 3.76 -16.43 16.58
N VAL A 38 4.35 -15.92 17.65
CA VAL A 38 5.62 -16.42 18.22
C VAL A 38 5.34 -17.12 19.53
N LEU A 39 5.19 -18.44 19.49
CA LEU A 39 4.85 -19.28 20.65
C LEU A 39 5.77 -19.01 21.85
N LYS A 40 7.09 -18.89 21.62
CA LYS A 40 8.08 -18.60 22.70
C LYS A 40 7.87 -17.26 23.40
N LYS A 41 7.27 -16.30 22.71
CA LYS A 41 6.95 -14.96 23.25
C LYS A 41 5.50 -14.85 23.73
N GLY A 42 4.65 -15.83 23.40
CA GLY A 42 3.23 -15.81 23.69
C GLY A 42 2.50 -14.60 23.07
N LYS A 43 2.96 -14.12 21.89
CA LYS A 43 2.37 -12.97 21.22
C LYS A 43 2.49 -13.03 19.71
N THR A 44 1.59 -12.34 19.03
CA THR A 44 1.64 -12.12 17.58
C THR A 44 2.44 -10.85 17.27
N LEU A 45 3.30 -10.92 16.27
CA LEU A 45 4.06 -9.80 15.73
C LEU A 45 3.46 -9.39 14.39
N VAL A 46 3.32 -8.08 14.18
CA VAL A 46 2.97 -7.45 12.91
C VAL A 46 4.04 -6.45 12.56
N GLY A 47 4.66 -6.59 11.39
CA GLY A 47 5.73 -5.69 10.99
C GLY A 47 6.43 -6.10 9.71
N PHE A 48 7.52 -5.44 9.39
CA PHE A 48 8.36 -5.82 8.25
C PHE A 48 9.29 -6.99 8.60
N ARG A 49 9.70 -7.71 7.56
CA ARG A 49 10.77 -8.71 7.73
C ARG A 49 12.10 -8.02 7.99
N GLU A 50 12.90 -8.59 8.87
CA GLU A 50 14.25 -8.14 9.11
C GLU A 50 15.13 -8.35 7.87
N LYS A 51 16.10 -7.45 7.68
CA LYS A 51 17.02 -7.53 6.55
C LYS A 51 17.80 -8.85 6.59
N ARG A 52 17.77 -9.60 5.49
CA ARG A 52 18.44 -10.90 5.32
C ARG A 52 17.97 -11.98 6.30
N GLY A 53 16.76 -11.85 6.86
CA GLY A 53 16.17 -12.81 7.80
C GLY A 53 14.74 -13.21 7.42
N SER A 54 14.25 -14.26 8.06
CA SER A 54 12.85 -14.70 8.00
C SER A 54 12.03 -14.19 9.18
N TYR A 55 12.65 -13.46 10.10
CA TYR A 55 12.01 -12.92 11.30
C TYR A 55 11.19 -11.69 10.97
N VAL A 56 10.11 -11.52 11.74
CA VAL A 56 9.30 -10.30 11.73
C VAL A 56 9.82 -9.38 12.82
N ALA A 57 10.10 -8.13 12.46
CA ALA A 57 10.55 -7.12 13.41
C ALA A 57 9.46 -6.85 14.46
N ASP A 58 9.85 -6.86 15.73
CA ASP A 58 8.98 -6.51 16.85
C ASP A 58 8.90 -4.99 16.95
N MET A 59 7.93 -4.41 16.26
CA MET A 59 7.81 -2.97 16.09
C MET A 59 6.45 -2.46 16.57
N SER A 60 6.45 -1.30 17.22
CA SER A 60 5.23 -0.62 17.68
C SER A 60 4.76 0.46 16.70
N ARG A 61 5.63 0.92 15.80
CA ARG A 61 5.34 1.96 14.81
C ARG A 61 6.31 1.87 13.62
N CYS A 62 5.95 2.54 12.55
CA CYS A 62 6.78 2.70 11.36
C CYS A 62 6.68 4.13 10.83
N GLU A 63 7.78 4.87 10.85
CA GLU A 63 7.80 6.29 10.52
C GLU A 63 7.49 6.58 9.04
N ILE A 64 7.70 5.62 8.14
CA ILE A 64 7.42 5.82 6.71
C ILE A 64 5.97 5.54 6.33
N LEU A 65 5.21 4.79 7.15
CA LEU A 65 3.77 4.58 6.95
C LEU A 65 2.96 5.81 7.36
N PRO A 66 1.77 6.04 6.78
CA PRO A 66 0.86 7.06 7.28
C PRO A 66 0.64 6.91 8.78
N PRO A 67 0.57 8.02 9.55
CA PRO A 67 0.47 7.95 11.01
C PRO A 67 -0.67 7.07 11.53
N LYS A 68 -1.84 7.10 10.87
CA LYS A 68 -2.98 6.23 11.18
C LYS A 68 -2.58 4.76 11.09
N ILE A 69 -2.03 4.33 9.96
CA ILE A 69 -1.62 2.93 9.73
C ILE A 69 -0.49 2.52 10.67
N SER A 70 0.49 3.41 10.87
CA SER A 70 1.58 3.19 11.82
C SER A 70 1.05 2.91 13.24
N GLY A 71 0.06 3.68 13.68
CA GLY A 71 -0.58 3.50 14.99
C GLY A 71 -1.40 2.21 15.10
N LEU A 72 -1.84 1.65 13.99
CA LEU A 72 -2.59 0.38 14.00
C LEU A 72 -1.70 -0.86 14.19
N ILE A 73 -0.39 -0.78 13.99
CA ILE A 73 0.51 -1.95 14.08
C ILE A 73 0.34 -2.74 15.38
N PRO A 74 0.47 -2.13 16.58
CA PRO A 74 0.29 -2.86 17.83
C PRO A 74 -1.16 -3.33 18.06
N LEU A 75 -2.14 -2.57 17.61
CA LEU A 75 -3.56 -2.92 17.73
C LEU A 75 -3.92 -4.11 16.83
N LEU A 76 -3.39 -4.15 15.60
CA LEU A 76 -3.51 -5.31 14.70
C LEU A 76 -2.86 -6.55 15.31
N ALA A 77 -1.67 -6.41 15.90
CA ALA A 77 -1.00 -7.52 16.56
C ALA A 77 -1.85 -8.08 17.71
N GLN A 78 -2.42 -7.22 18.54
CA GLN A 78 -3.29 -7.61 19.64
C GLN A 78 -4.59 -8.25 19.16
N MET A 79 -5.25 -7.67 18.15
CA MET A 79 -6.49 -8.20 17.57
C MET A 79 -6.23 -9.59 16.98
N ILE A 80 -5.19 -9.74 16.15
CA ILE A 80 -4.85 -11.02 15.52
C ILE A 80 -4.49 -12.08 16.55
N ASP A 81 -3.81 -11.71 17.63
CA ASP A 81 -3.46 -12.63 18.73
C ASP A 81 -4.69 -13.29 19.36
N GLY A 82 -5.83 -12.61 19.38
CA GLY A 82 -7.13 -13.11 19.83
C GLY A 82 -7.87 -13.99 18.83
N LEU A 83 -7.44 -14.03 17.55
CA LEU A 83 -8.13 -14.83 16.54
C LEU A 83 -7.78 -16.32 16.65
N SER A 84 -8.74 -17.17 16.32
CA SER A 84 -8.49 -18.63 16.22
C SER A 84 -7.50 -18.94 15.09
N ILE A 85 -7.52 -18.16 14.01
CA ILE A 85 -6.67 -18.29 12.83
C ILE A 85 -5.33 -17.52 12.91
N ARG A 86 -4.89 -17.07 14.10
CA ARG A 86 -3.68 -16.24 14.26
C ARG A 86 -2.40 -16.84 13.68
N GLU A 87 -2.29 -18.17 13.64
CA GLU A 87 -1.15 -18.87 13.04
C GLU A 87 -1.29 -19.02 11.52
N HIS A 88 -2.47 -18.80 10.99
CA HIS A 88 -2.85 -18.94 9.59
C HIS A 88 -3.12 -17.60 8.88
N LEU A 89 -2.65 -16.50 9.48
CA LEU A 89 -2.71 -15.14 8.91
C LEU A 89 -1.28 -14.58 8.77
N PRO A 90 -0.53 -14.97 7.72
CA PRO A 90 0.89 -14.64 7.60
C PRO A 90 1.19 -13.23 7.11
N GLN A 91 0.21 -12.49 6.58
CA GLN A 91 0.48 -11.23 5.89
C GLN A 91 -0.73 -10.29 5.90
N ILE A 92 -0.43 -8.99 5.96
CA ILE A 92 -1.37 -7.90 5.74
C ILE A 92 -0.79 -7.02 4.63
N GLU A 93 -1.56 -6.78 3.56
CA GLU A 93 -1.24 -5.75 2.59
C GLU A 93 -2.00 -4.47 2.91
N VAL A 94 -1.27 -3.38 2.94
CA VAL A 94 -1.81 -2.03 3.19
C VAL A 94 -1.97 -1.33 1.86
N ALA A 95 -3.14 -0.77 1.62
CA ALA A 95 -3.41 0.13 0.50
C ALA A 95 -4.21 1.33 1.02
N CYS A 96 -3.56 2.50 1.06
CA CYS A 96 -4.19 3.74 1.46
C CYS A 96 -4.59 4.54 0.23
N GLY A 97 -5.86 4.92 0.18
CA GLY A 97 -6.38 5.91 -0.75
C GLY A 97 -6.42 7.30 -0.13
N ASP A 98 -6.88 8.27 -0.88
CA ASP A 98 -7.16 9.61 -0.34
C ASP A 98 -8.45 9.61 0.49
N ASN A 99 -9.32 8.61 0.31
CA ASN A 99 -10.66 8.52 0.88
C ASN A 99 -10.82 7.39 1.91
N VAL A 100 -10.16 6.26 1.72
CA VAL A 100 -10.28 5.08 2.58
C VAL A 100 -8.96 4.32 2.65
N ASP A 101 -8.73 3.63 3.78
CA ASP A 101 -7.61 2.70 3.95
C ASP A 101 -8.11 1.26 3.89
N VAL A 102 -7.50 0.45 3.05
CA VAL A 102 -7.79 -0.98 2.92
C VAL A 102 -6.64 -1.81 3.47
N LEU A 103 -6.96 -2.80 4.28
CA LEU A 103 -6.03 -3.82 4.72
C LEU A 103 -6.48 -5.18 4.18
N VAL A 104 -5.67 -5.80 3.31
CA VAL A 104 -5.93 -7.14 2.79
C VAL A 104 -5.26 -8.15 3.69
N LEU A 105 -6.06 -8.98 4.35
CA LEU A 105 -5.58 -10.05 5.23
C LEU A 105 -5.41 -11.35 4.43
N ARG A 106 -4.19 -11.85 4.37
CA ARG A 106 -3.92 -13.19 3.84
C ARG A 106 -4.37 -14.20 4.87
N VAL A 107 -5.44 -14.95 4.58
CA VAL A 107 -5.99 -15.98 5.46
C VAL A 107 -5.78 -17.35 4.82
N MET A 108 -5.07 -18.24 5.51
CA MET A 108 -4.77 -19.59 5.01
C MET A 108 -5.87 -20.59 5.40
N GLU A 109 -6.70 -20.21 6.38
CA GLU A 109 -7.90 -20.94 6.82
C GLU A 109 -9.07 -19.98 6.91
N PRO A 110 -10.31 -20.43 6.72
CA PRO A 110 -11.49 -19.59 6.87
C PRO A 110 -11.62 -19.08 8.31
N PRO A 111 -11.87 -17.76 8.51
CA PRO A 111 -12.16 -17.23 9.83
C PRO A 111 -13.47 -17.84 10.38
N THR A 112 -13.50 -18.08 11.68
CA THR A 112 -14.72 -18.48 12.39
C THR A 112 -15.68 -17.30 12.54
N ALA A 113 -16.92 -17.53 12.93
CA ALA A 113 -17.88 -16.46 13.21
C ALA A 113 -17.38 -15.49 14.31
N GLY A 114 -16.63 -16.01 15.31
CA GLY A 114 -16.00 -15.18 16.33
C GLY A 114 -14.85 -14.31 15.78
N ASP A 115 -14.04 -14.88 14.89
CA ASP A 115 -12.98 -14.12 14.20
C ASP A 115 -13.59 -13.04 13.31
N GLU A 116 -14.62 -13.36 12.55
CA GLU A 116 -15.31 -12.38 11.71
C GLU A 116 -15.89 -11.22 12.53
N ALA A 117 -16.50 -11.52 13.67
CA ALA A 117 -17.03 -10.48 14.56
C ALA A 117 -15.91 -9.56 15.07
N ALA A 118 -14.77 -10.13 15.47
CA ALA A 118 -13.62 -9.35 15.91
C ALA A 118 -13.03 -8.46 14.80
N LEU A 119 -12.91 -9.00 13.56
CA LEU A 119 -12.45 -8.26 12.39
C LEU A 119 -13.39 -7.09 12.07
N ARG A 120 -14.71 -7.32 12.06
CA ARG A 120 -15.70 -6.26 11.81
C ARG A 120 -15.62 -5.15 12.85
N ALA A 121 -15.63 -5.53 14.13
CA ALA A 121 -15.52 -4.56 15.22
C ALA A 121 -14.24 -3.71 15.15
N PHE A 122 -13.13 -4.32 14.76
CA PHE A 122 -11.86 -3.61 14.57
C PHE A 122 -11.94 -2.64 13.38
N ALA A 123 -12.49 -3.06 12.25
CA ALA A 123 -12.65 -2.22 11.07
C ALA A 123 -13.50 -0.97 11.38
N ASP A 124 -14.65 -1.18 12.05
CA ASP A 124 -15.56 -0.11 12.45
C ASP A 124 -14.90 0.88 13.44
N ALA A 125 -14.21 0.34 14.46
CA ALA A 125 -13.54 1.16 15.47
C ALA A 125 -12.42 2.05 14.91
N HIS A 126 -11.79 1.62 13.82
CA HIS A 126 -10.62 2.32 13.26
C HIS A 126 -10.88 2.96 11.89
N GLY A 127 -12.10 2.86 11.36
CA GLY A 127 -12.48 3.45 10.09
C GLY A 127 -11.58 2.96 8.94
N ILE A 128 -11.41 1.64 8.84
CA ILE A 128 -10.66 0.97 7.78
C ILE A 128 -11.55 -0.09 7.11
N GLN A 129 -11.16 -0.53 5.94
CA GLN A 129 -11.82 -1.64 5.27
C GLN A 129 -10.91 -2.87 5.28
N PHE A 130 -11.43 -4.01 5.69
CA PHE A 130 -10.78 -5.31 5.52
C PHE A 130 -11.23 -5.99 4.23
N TRP A 131 -10.25 -6.55 3.54
CA TRP A 131 -10.42 -7.51 2.46
C TRP A 131 -9.75 -8.81 2.84
N LEU A 132 -10.24 -9.94 2.35
CA LEU A 132 -9.65 -11.25 2.62
C LEU A 132 -9.05 -11.85 1.35
N GLN A 133 -7.91 -12.52 1.53
CA GLN A 133 -7.21 -13.25 0.48
C GLN A 133 -6.98 -14.70 0.91
N PRO A 134 -7.88 -15.64 0.57
CA PRO A 134 -7.70 -17.04 0.96
C PRO A 134 -6.69 -17.81 0.09
N LYS A 135 -6.48 -17.40 -1.17
CA LYS A 135 -5.61 -18.12 -2.11
C LYS A 135 -4.72 -17.15 -2.92
N GLY A 136 -4.72 -17.21 -4.23
CA GLY A 136 -4.02 -16.31 -5.13
C GLY A 136 -4.58 -14.89 -5.15
N LEU A 137 -3.98 -14.00 -5.95
CA LEU A 137 -4.41 -12.60 -6.07
C LEU A 137 -5.84 -12.47 -6.60
N ASP A 138 -6.28 -13.39 -7.42
CA ASP A 138 -7.62 -13.51 -7.98
C ASP A 138 -8.71 -13.89 -6.95
N SER A 139 -8.32 -14.32 -5.76
CA SER A 139 -9.23 -14.70 -4.69
C SER A 139 -9.54 -13.57 -3.70
N ILE A 140 -9.02 -12.38 -3.94
CA ILE A 140 -9.19 -11.23 -3.04
C ILE A 140 -10.61 -10.68 -3.17
N TYR A 141 -11.26 -10.45 -2.02
CA TYR A 141 -12.61 -9.89 -1.98
C TYR A 141 -12.81 -8.96 -0.78
N PRO A 142 -13.71 -7.96 -0.89
CA PRO A 142 -14.05 -7.09 0.23
C PRO A 142 -14.77 -7.89 1.32
N PHE A 143 -14.38 -7.65 2.57
CA PHE A 143 -14.97 -8.35 3.71
C PHE A 143 -15.84 -7.41 4.57
N HIS A 144 -15.32 -6.24 4.97
CA HIS A 144 -16.08 -5.31 5.81
C HIS A 144 -15.40 -3.92 5.88
N PRO A 145 -16.19 -2.82 5.85
CA PRO A 145 -17.59 -2.76 5.45
C PRO A 145 -17.76 -2.98 3.95
N LEU A 146 -18.91 -3.53 3.52
CA LEU A 146 -19.18 -3.84 2.10
C LEU A 146 -19.64 -2.61 1.30
N ASP A 147 -20.16 -1.59 1.98
CA ASP A 147 -20.62 -0.31 1.41
C ASP A 147 -19.54 0.77 1.43
N ALA A 148 -18.30 0.42 1.80
CA ALA A 148 -17.18 1.36 1.75
C ALA A 148 -16.92 1.82 0.30
N PRO A 149 -16.52 3.10 0.12
CA PRO A 149 -16.15 3.59 -1.19
C PRO A 149 -14.95 2.84 -1.76
N ALA A 150 -14.83 2.80 -3.09
CA ALA A 150 -13.63 2.31 -3.74
C ALA A 150 -12.42 3.15 -3.34
N LEU A 151 -11.24 2.51 -3.27
CA LEU A 151 -9.99 3.23 -3.11
C LEU A 151 -9.80 4.22 -4.26
N THR A 152 -9.49 5.46 -3.94
CA THR A 152 -9.15 6.48 -4.96
C THR A 152 -7.91 7.25 -4.55
N TYR A 153 -7.18 7.75 -5.55
CA TYR A 153 -6.22 8.83 -5.36
C TYR A 153 -6.50 9.94 -6.39
N THR A 154 -6.15 11.15 -6.05
CA THR A 154 -6.47 12.32 -6.84
C THR A 154 -5.24 12.97 -7.43
N LEU A 155 -5.40 13.51 -8.64
CA LEU A 155 -4.48 14.45 -9.28
C LEU A 155 -5.22 15.79 -9.39
N PRO A 156 -5.24 16.60 -8.31
CA PRO A 156 -6.12 17.78 -8.20
C PRO A 156 -5.88 18.82 -9.29
N GLU A 157 -4.64 18.96 -9.74
CA GLU A 157 -4.27 19.90 -10.79
C GLU A 157 -4.97 19.62 -12.12
N PHE A 158 -5.26 18.34 -12.38
CA PHE A 158 -5.92 17.88 -13.60
C PHE A 158 -7.40 17.57 -13.39
N ALA A 159 -7.93 17.80 -12.17
CA ALA A 159 -9.28 17.42 -11.77
C ALA A 159 -9.59 15.93 -12.04
N VAL A 160 -8.59 15.07 -11.87
CA VAL A 160 -8.68 13.62 -12.10
C VAL A 160 -8.74 12.89 -10.79
N GLU A 161 -9.72 11.99 -10.66
CA GLU A 161 -9.81 11.00 -9.58
C GLU A 161 -9.65 9.61 -10.19
N MET A 162 -8.69 8.84 -9.65
CA MET A 162 -8.31 7.52 -10.14
C MET A 162 -8.77 6.45 -9.14
N PRO A 163 -9.83 5.69 -9.44
CA PRO A 163 -10.16 4.52 -8.65
C PRO A 163 -9.16 3.40 -8.89
N PHE A 164 -8.87 2.63 -7.85
CA PHE A 164 -7.97 1.48 -7.95
C PHE A 164 -8.35 0.35 -6.97
N ALA A 165 -8.03 -0.88 -7.34
CA ALA A 165 -8.16 -2.02 -6.43
C ALA A 165 -6.91 -2.16 -5.55
N PRO A 166 -7.03 -2.73 -4.34
CA PRO A 166 -5.86 -2.94 -3.45
C PRO A 166 -4.79 -3.85 -4.06
N THR A 167 -5.10 -4.59 -5.13
CA THR A 167 -4.18 -5.44 -5.89
C THR A 167 -3.44 -4.73 -7.00
N GLU A 168 -3.95 -3.57 -7.45
CA GLU A 168 -3.36 -2.84 -8.56
C GLU A 168 -2.16 -2.01 -8.11
N PHE A 169 -1.23 -1.82 -9.04
CA PHE A 169 -0.04 -1.03 -8.77
C PHE A 169 -0.39 0.46 -8.70
N THR A 170 0.02 1.10 -7.61
CA THR A 170 0.06 2.55 -7.46
C THR A 170 1.40 2.96 -6.88
N GLN A 171 1.84 4.18 -7.16
CA GLN A 171 3.06 4.72 -6.57
C GLN A 171 2.94 4.79 -5.04
N VAL A 172 3.96 4.29 -4.35
CA VAL A 172 3.95 4.23 -2.87
C VAL A 172 3.95 5.60 -2.21
N ASN A 173 4.42 6.63 -2.90
CA ASN A 173 4.45 8.02 -2.45
C ASN A 173 3.54 8.86 -3.35
N SER A 174 2.28 9.00 -2.96
CA SER A 174 1.26 9.74 -3.72
C SER A 174 1.62 11.22 -3.91
N ALA A 175 2.25 11.84 -2.92
CA ALA A 175 2.67 13.24 -3.00
C ALA A 175 3.75 13.43 -4.08
N LEU A 176 4.76 12.55 -4.11
CA LEU A 176 5.78 12.58 -5.17
C LEU A 176 5.18 12.21 -6.54
N ASN A 177 4.23 11.28 -6.58
CA ASN A 177 3.54 10.93 -7.83
C ASN A 177 2.86 12.15 -8.46
N ARG A 178 2.13 12.95 -7.68
CA ARG A 178 1.50 14.19 -8.15
C ARG A 178 2.52 15.14 -8.78
N VAL A 179 3.65 15.36 -8.11
CA VAL A 179 4.73 16.21 -8.62
C VAL A 179 5.38 15.65 -9.88
N MET A 180 5.55 14.31 -9.94
CA MET A 180 6.13 13.63 -11.11
C MET A 180 5.20 13.74 -12.33
N VAL A 181 3.92 13.45 -12.16
CA VAL A 181 2.92 13.57 -13.24
C VAL A 181 2.85 15.01 -13.74
N HIS A 182 2.73 15.99 -12.84
CA HIS A 182 2.77 17.42 -13.21
C HIS A 182 4.00 17.75 -14.04
N ARG A 183 5.19 17.37 -13.57
CA ARG A 183 6.45 17.64 -14.29
C ARG A 183 6.49 16.94 -15.65
N ALA A 184 6.03 15.69 -15.73
CA ALA A 184 5.99 14.95 -16.98
C ALA A 184 5.10 15.63 -18.03
N ILE A 185 3.90 16.01 -17.66
CA ILE A 185 2.96 16.71 -18.55
C ILE A 185 3.53 18.07 -18.99
N ARG A 186 4.13 18.83 -18.07
CA ARG A 186 4.75 20.12 -18.44
C ARG A 186 5.96 19.97 -19.38
N LEU A 187 6.75 18.91 -19.23
CA LEU A 187 7.87 18.65 -20.13
C LEU A 187 7.42 18.12 -21.49
N LEU A 188 6.31 17.37 -21.50
CA LEU A 188 5.71 16.86 -22.73
C LEU A 188 5.07 17.99 -23.54
N ASP A 189 4.55 19.01 -22.86
CA ASP A 189 3.89 20.19 -23.44
C ASP A 189 2.86 19.84 -24.55
N PRO A 190 1.88 18.98 -24.26
CA PRO A 190 0.98 18.46 -25.30
C PRO A 190 0.16 19.57 -25.94
N GLN A 191 0.15 19.61 -27.26
CA GLN A 191 -0.60 20.59 -28.04
C GLN A 191 -1.96 20.03 -28.50
N PRO A 192 -2.98 20.87 -28.70
CA PRO A 192 -4.26 20.44 -29.20
C PRO A 192 -4.14 19.66 -30.52
N GLY A 193 -4.75 18.48 -30.58
CA GLY A 193 -4.73 17.61 -31.74
C GLY A 193 -3.56 16.64 -31.83
N GLU A 194 -2.58 16.72 -30.94
CA GLU A 194 -1.52 15.72 -30.83
C GLU A 194 -2.04 14.38 -30.30
N ARG A 195 -1.38 13.32 -30.77
CA ARG A 195 -1.61 11.96 -30.25
C ARG A 195 -0.47 11.56 -29.35
N ILE A 196 -0.78 11.21 -28.13
CA ILE A 196 0.19 10.76 -27.12
C ILE A 196 -0.09 9.29 -26.86
N ALA A 197 0.99 8.48 -26.85
CA ALA A 197 0.93 7.07 -26.45
C ALA A 197 1.74 6.88 -25.18
N ASP A 198 1.10 6.37 -24.14
CA ASP A 198 1.77 5.91 -22.94
C ASP A 198 1.82 4.38 -22.95
N PHE A 199 3.03 3.84 -23.12
CA PHE A 199 3.25 2.40 -23.12
C PHE A 199 3.45 1.91 -21.68
N PHE A 200 2.76 0.82 -21.34
CA PHE A 200 2.77 0.24 -19.98
C PHE A 200 2.18 1.16 -18.89
N CYS A 201 1.18 1.92 -19.28
CA CYS A 201 0.56 2.96 -18.46
C CYS A 201 -0.04 2.47 -17.11
N GLY A 202 -0.23 1.16 -16.92
CA GLY A 202 -0.89 0.64 -15.71
C GLY A 202 -2.32 1.14 -15.59
N LEU A 203 -2.61 1.92 -14.54
CA LEU A 203 -3.92 2.57 -14.35
C LEU A 203 -4.13 3.79 -15.25
N GLY A 204 -3.13 4.24 -15.98
CA GLY A 204 -3.20 5.40 -16.87
C GLY A 204 -2.95 6.75 -16.18
N ASN A 205 -2.17 6.76 -15.11
CA ASN A 205 -1.80 7.99 -14.39
C ASN A 205 -0.47 8.59 -14.87
#